data_226fa93cd807102cfdbb37ab25f7fa9a
#
_entry.id   226fa93cd807102cfdbb37ab25f7fa9a
#
_cell.length_a   1.000
_cell.length_b   1.000
_cell.length_c   1.000
_cell.angle_alpha   90.00
_cell.angle_beta   90.00
_cell.angle_gamma   90.00
#
_symmetry.space_group_name_H-M   'P 1'
#
loop_
_entity.id
_entity.type
_entity.pdbx_description
1 polymer ?
#
loop_
_entity_poly.entity_id
_entity_poly.type
_entity_poly.pdbx_seq_one_letter_code
_entity_poly.pdbx_strand_id
1 'polypeptide(L)'
;GLTFTDCHMPQTEAADGATYTHHNMTQSPLENPAALEKCLTCHKSQGVEDADAMVTFVKGKMDELAQIQQATKTKLDEFHAKLAEVVAAGNADETKLQAAKDAYNLANVYFLYQGTAMRPTDGSMATMNFSKSVEQLQKADDAIAEGMAQIA
;
A
#
# COMPACT_ATOMS: atom_id res chain seq x y z
N GLY A 1 -9.80 -22.26 -6.00
CA GLY A 1 -9.28 -20.90 -6.14
C GLY A 1 -7.77 -20.91 -6.02
N LEU A 2 -7.11 -19.85 -6.48
CA LEU A 2 -5.65 -19.69 -6.33
C LEU A 2 -5.29 -19.51 -4.85
N THR A 3 -4.16 -20.07 -4.47
CA THR A 3 -3.60 -19.97 -3.12
C THR A 3 -2.34 -19.11 -3.13
N PHE A 4 -1.86 -18.71 -1.95
CA PHE A 4 -0.60 -18.01 -1.78
C PHE A 4 0.58 -18.74 -2.47
N THR A 5 0.61 -20.06 -2.32
CA THR A 5 1.66 -20.90 -2.90
C THR A 5 1.64 -20.94 -4.44
N ASP A 6 0.47 -20.78 -5.07
CA ASP A 6 0.38 -20.75 -6.54
C ASP A 6 1.10 -19.52 -7.13
N CYS A 7 1.10 -18.39 -6.42
CA CYS A 7 1.72 -17.16 -6.88
C CYS A 7 3.17 -16.99 -6.38
N HIS A 8 3.44 -17.32 -5.10
CA HIS A 8 4.75 -17.09 -4.47
C HIS A 8 5.67 -18.31 -4.50
N MET A 9 5.12 -19.50 -4.73
CA MET A 9 5.86 -20.77 -4.78
C MET A 9 5.38 -21.61 -5.98
N PRO A 10 5.37 -21.07 -7.21
CA PRO A 10 4.86 -21.79 -8.36
C PRO A 10 5.76 -23.00 -8.68
N GLN A 11 5.18 -24.00 -9.35
CA GLN A 11 5.96 -25.08 -9.95
C GLN A 11 6.78 -24.51 -11.12
N THR A 12 8.06 -24.74 -11.09
CA THR A 12 9.03 -24.25 -12.08
C THR A 12 9.77 -25.44 -12.65
N GLU A 13 10.09 -25.39 -13.94
CA GLU A 13 10.89 -26.40 -14.63
C GLU A 13 12.36 -26.00 -14.61
N ALA A 14 13.23 -26.91 -14.20
CA ALA A 14 14.67 -26.77 -14.27
C ALA A 14 15.19 -27.06 -15.69
N ALA A 15 16.43 -26.70 -15.95
CA ALA A 15 17.07 -26.89 -17.26
C ALA A 15 17.17 -28.37 -17.70
N ASP A 16 17.11 -29.31 -16.76
CA ASP A 16 17.11 -30.76 -16.98
C ASP A 16 15.68 -31.34 -17.17
N GLY A 17 14.66 -30.51 -17.18
CA GLY A 17 13.26 -30.92 -17.31
C GLY A 17 12.59 -31.35 -16.00
N ALA A 18 13.30 -31.35 -14.87
CA ALA A 18 12.72 -31.67 -13.58
C ALA A 18 11.85 -30.50 -13.08
N THR A 19 10.66 -30.82 -12.54
CA THR A 19 9.80 -29.79 -11.90
C THR A 19 10.11 -29.69 -10.41
N TYR A 20 10.15 -28.48 -9.91
CA TYR A 20 10.33 -28.20 -8.48
C TYR A 20 9.45 -27.02 -8.03
N THR A 21 9.14 -26.99 -6.75
CA THR A 21 8.45 -25.85 -6.15
C THR A 21 9.47 -24.72 -5.90
N HIS A 22 9.20 -23.55 -6.45
CA HIS A 22 10.05 -22.39 -6.28
C HIS A 22 9.88 -21.80 -4.87
N HIS A 23 10.98 -21.79 -4.09
CA HIS A 23 10.98 -21.34 -2.68
C HIS A 23 11.68 -20.00 -2.46
N ASN A 24 12.05 -19.27 -3.50
CA ASN A 24 12.70 -17.96 -3.35
C ASN A 24 11.67 -16.88 -3.05
N MET A 25 11.37 -16.70 -1.79
CA MET A 25 10.41 -15.69 -1.29
C MET A 25 10.89 -14.24 -1.47
N THR A 26 12.15 -14.04 -1.85
CA THR A 26 12.70 -12.70 -2.11
C THR A 26 12.51 -12.26 -3.56
N GLN A 27 12.23 -13.20 -4.45
CA GLN A 27 11.94 -12.90 -5.85
C GLN A 27 10.49 -12.42 -5.98
N SER A 28 10.31 -11.30 -6.68
CA SER A 28 8.98 -10.80 -6.99
C SER A 28 8.24 -11.82 -7.89
N PRO A 29 6.96 -12.13 -7.63
CA PRO A 29 6.14 -12.91 -8.56
C PRO A 29 6.12 -12.34 -9.98
N LEU A 30 6.35 -11.03 -10.15
CA LEU A 30 6.44 -10.38 -11.47
C LEU A 30 7.69 -10.77 -12.28
N GLU A 31 8.68 -11.35 -11.62
CA GLU A 31 9.92 -11.82 -12.27
C GLU A 31 9.88 -13.33 -12.57
N ASN A 32 8.80 -14.01 -12.18
CA ASN A 32 8.64 -15.45 -12.38
C ASN A 32 7.55 -15.74 -13.41
N PRO A 33 7.90 -16.26 -14.61
CA PRO A 33 6.91 -16.55 -15.66
C PRO A 33 5.79 -17.48 -15.21
N ALA A 34 6.10 -18.50 -14.40
CA ALA A 34 5.10 -19.43 -13.90
C ALA A 34 4.10 -18.77 -12.93
N ALA A 35 4.56 -17.80 -12.14
CA ALA A 35 3.68 -16.98 -11.29
C ALA A 35 2.79 -16.05 -12.13
N LEU A 36 3.34 -15.42 -13.17
CA LEU A 36 2.57 -14.57 -14.09
C LEU A 36 1.46 -15.35 -14.81
N GLU A 37 1.73 -16.59 -15.25
CA GLU A 37 0.69 -17.45 -15.82
C GLU A 37 -0.47 -17.71 -14.84
N LYS A 38 -0.19 -17.87 -13.55
CA LYS A 38 -1.24 -18.01 -12.53
C LYS A 38 -2.07 -16.72 -12.38
N CYS A 39 -1.42 -15.56 -12.40
CA CYS A 39 -2.13 -14.28 -12.41
C CYS A 39 -3.09 -14.16 -13.60
N LEU A 40 -2.64 -14.55 -14.79
CA LEU A 40 -3.44 -14.51 -16.01
C LEU A 40 -4.66 -15.43 -15.98
N THR A 41 -4.70 -16.43 -15.13
CA THR A 41 -5.88 -17.30 -14.97
C THR A 41 -7.16 -16.51 -14.64
N CYS A 42 -7.03 -15.42 -13.88
CA CYS A 42 -8.14 -14.53 -13.54
C CYS A 42 -8.12 -13.23 -14.35
N HIS A 43 -6.93 -12.64 -14.57
CA HIS A 43 -6.82 -11.31 -15.15
C HIS A 43 -7.07 -11.25 -16.66
N LYS A 44 -7.00 -12.37 -17.38
CA LYS A 44 -7.42 -12.43 -18.80
C LYS A 44 -8.86 -11.98 -19.02
N SER A 45 -9.75 -12.34 -18.10
CA SER A 45 -11.15 -11.89 -18.16
C SER A 45 -11.33 -10.38 -17.93
N GLN A 46 -10.28 -9.72 -17.43
CA GLN A 46 -10.22 -8.27 -17.17
C GLN A 46 -9.43 -7.51 -18.24
N GLY A 47 -9.07 -8.16 -19.35
CA GLY A 47 -8.36 -7.54 -20.46
C GLY A 47 -6.83 -7.54 -20.35
N VAL A 48 -6.26 -8.30 -19.39
CA VAL A 48 -4.82 -8.50 -19.29
C VAL A 48 -4.45 -9.78 -20.05
N GLU A 49 -3.91 -9.65 -21.26
CA GLU A 49 -3.83 -10.78 -22.21
C GLU A 49 -2.60 -11.67 -22.01
N ASP A 50 -1.48 -11.10 -21.59
CA ASP A 50 -0.19 -11.78 -21.51
C ASP A 50 0.64 -11.33 -20.28
N ALA A 51 1.83 -11.93 -20.12
CA ALA A 51 2.74 -11.68 -19.02
C ALA A 51 3.23 -10.22 -18.96
N ASP A 52 3.55 -9.62 -20.11
CA ASP A 52 4.04 -8.25 -20.19
C ASP A 52 2.93 -7.25 -19.83
N ALA A 53 1.71 -7.51 -20.32
CA ALA A 53 0.53 -6.75 -19.92
C ALA A 53 0.25 -6.88 -18.42
N MET A 54 0.46 -8.08 -17.82
CA MET A 54 0.31 -8.28 -16.40
C MET A 54 1.34 -7.49 -15.57
N VAL A 55 2.60 -7.50 -15.98
CA VAL A 55 3.65 -6.70 -15.34
C VAL A 55 3.32 -5.21 -15.42
N THR A 56 2.89 -4.74 -16.58
CA THR A 56 2.49 -3.34 -16.80
C THR A 56 1.30 -2.95 -15.92
N PHE A 57 0.28 -3.80 -15.85
CA PHE A 57 -0.90 -3.60 -14.99
C PHE A 57 -0.51 -3.45 -13.51
N VAL A 58 0.32 -4.37 -13.00
CA VAL A 58 0.75 -4.32 -11.59
C VAL A 58 1.60 -3.08 -11.31
N LYS A 59 2.57 -2.75 -12.18
CA LYS A 59 3.39 -1.54 -12.03
C LYS A 59 2.52 -0.28 -12.02
N GLY A 60 1.52 -0.21 -12.88
CA GLY A 60 0.55 0.89 -12.87
C GLY A 60 -0.20 1.01 -11.53
N LYS A 61 -0.60 -0.11 -10.93
CA LYS A 61 -1.21 -0.11 -9.60
C LYS A 61 -0.24 0.26 -8.48
N MET A 62 1.03 -0.12 -8.60
CA MET A 62 2.07 0.33 -7.66
C MET A 62 2.27 1.84 -7.73
N ASP A 63 2.35 2.40 -8.92
CA ASP A 63 2.53 3.84 -9.14
C ASP A 63 1.31 4.63 -8.62
N GLU A 64 0.10 4.15 -8.91
CA GLU A 64 -1.15 4.74 -8.41
C GLU A 64 -1.17 4.76 -6.86
N LEU A 65 -0.85 3.65 -6.23
CA LEU A 65 -0.80 3.55 -4.78
C LEU A 65 0.28 4.47 -4.19
N ALA A 66 1.47 4.52 -4.80
CA ALA A 66 2.56 5.38 -4.36
C ALA A 66 2.18 6.87 -4.41
N GLN A 67 1.43 7.30 -5.43
CA GLN A 67 0.93 8.68 -5.52
C GLN A 67 -0.07 9.00 -4.40
N ILE A 68 -1.01 8.10 -4.11
CA ILE A 68 -1.98 8.27 -3.02
C ILE A 68 -1.24 8.35 -1.66
N GLN A 69 -0.28 7.45 -1.43
CA GLN A 69 0.55 7.47 -0.23
C GLN A 69 1.31 8.77 -0.05
N GLN A 70 1.93 9.26 -1.12
CA GLN A 70 2.68 10.52 -1.07
C GLN A 70 1.77 11.70 -0.76
N ALA A 71 0.57 11.72 -1.32
CA ALA A 71 -0.42 12.77 -1.03
C ALA A 71 -0.86 12.76 0.44
N THR A 72 -1.18 11.58 0.99
CA THR A 72 -1.52 11.42 2.41
C THR A 72 -0.34 11.77 3.33
N LYS A 73 0.89 11.36 2.94
CA LYS A 73 2.11 11.72 3.70
C LYS A 73 2.31 13.24 3.78
N THR A 74 2.10 13.93 2.68
CA THR A 74 2.20 15.41 2.66
C THR A 74 1.22 16.07 3.63
N LYS A 75 -0.05 15.64 3.60
CA LYS A 75 -1.07 16.13 4.54
C LYS A 75 -0.71 15.83 6.01
N LEU A 76 -0.16 14.65 6.27
CA LEU A 76 0.26 14.24 7.60
C LEU A 76 1.42 15.10 8.13
N ASP A 77 2.38 15.46 7.25
CA ASP A 77 3.48 16.35 7.60
C ASP A 77 3.01 17.77 7.86
N GLU A 78 2.08 18.28 7.05
CA GLU A 78 1.45 19.58 7.26
C GLU A 78 0.67 19.64 8.59
N PHE A 79 -0.05 18.56 8.92
CA PHE A 79 -0.75 18.46 10.20
C PHE A 79 0.22 18.42 11.38
N HIS A 80 1.32 17.67 11.26
CA HIS A 80 2.37 17.66 12.28
C HIS A 80 2.95 19.06 12.52
N ALA A 81 3.28 19.76 11.44
CA ALA A 81 3.82 21.13 11.53
C ALA A 81 2.82 22.09 12.21
N LYS A 82 1.53 22.01 11.85
CA LYS A 82 0.49 22.82 12.45
C LYS A 82 0.28 22.53 13.94
N LEU A 83 0.30 21.24 14.33
CA LEU A 83 0.25 20.87 15.75
C LEU A 83 1.44 21.45 16.52
N ALA A 84 2.64 21.40 15.96
CA ALA A 84 3.83 21.96 16.60
C ALA A 84 3.71 23.48 16.81
N GLU A 85 3.18 24.23 15.83
CA GLU A 85 2.92 25.66 15.94
C GLU A 85 1.92 25.97 17.08
N VAL A 86 0.80 25.24 17.12
CA VAL A 86 -0.26 25.46 18.12
C VAL A 86 0.25 25.12 19.53
N VAL A 87 1.03 24.07 19.68
CA VAL A 87 1.67 23.71 20.95
C VAL A 87 2.66 24.81 21.39
N ALA A 88 3.47 25.33 20.48
CA ALA A 88 4.45 26.37 20.78
C ALA A 88 3.79 27.72 21.16
N ALA A 89 2.63 28.02 20.60
CA ALA A 89 1.86 29.22 20.94
C ALA A 89 1.30 29.21 22.38
N GLY A 90 1.04 28.02 22.93
CA GLY A 90 0.67 27.85 24.35
C GLY A 90 -0.68 28.41 24.78
N ASN A 91 -1.55 28.79 23.84
CA ASN A 91 -2.82 29.44 24.09
C ASN A 91 -4.05 28.69 23.53
N ALA A 92 -3.83 27.43 23.10
CA ALA A 92 -4.88 26.58 22.56
C ALA A 92 -5.82 26.07 23.67
N ASP A 93 -7.08 25.83 23.30
CA ASP A 93 -7.99 25.04 24.12
C ASP A 93 -7.44 23.63 24.31
N GLU A 94 -7.26 23.21 25.55
CA GLU A 94 -6.61 21.95 25.89
C GLU A 94 -7.39 20.73 25.37
N THR A 95 -8.73 20.80 25.40
CA THR A 95 -9.60 19.71 24.92
C THR A 95 -9.47 19.55 23.39
N LYS A 96 -9.49 20.66 22.67
CA LYS A 96 -9.31 20.64 21.21
C LYS A 96 -7.92 20.22 20.81
N LEU A 97 -6.89 20.68 21.52
CA LEU A 97 -5.51 20.27 21.28
C LEU A 97 -5.33 18.76 21.51
N GLN A 98 -5.94 18.21 22.57
CA GLN A 98 -5.88 16.77 22.82
C GLN A 98 -6.60 15.99 21.72
N ALA A 99 -7.80 16.42 21.31
CA ALA A 99 -8.52 15.81 20.20
C ALA A 99 -7.71 15.81 18.89
N ALA A 100 -7.01 16.92 18.59
CA ALA A 100 -6.13 17.00 17.44
C ALA A 100 -4.93 16.02 17.53
N LYS A 101 -4.31 15.88 18.71
CA LYS A 101 -3.22 14.91 18.93
C LYS A 101 -3.70 13.47 18.76
N ASP A 102 -4.89 13.14 19.25
CA ASP A 102 -5.47 11.80 19.11
C ASP A 102 -5.79 11.50 17.64
N ALA A 103 -6.32 12.47 16.91
CA ALA A 103 -6.55 12.36 15.47
C ALA A 103 -5.24 12.18 14.67
N TYR A 104 -4.18 12.90 15.03
CA TYR A 104 -2.85 12.73 14.43
C TYR A 104 -2.30 11.31 14.66
N ASN A 105 -2.41 10.81 15.88
CA ASN A 105 -1.97 9.45 16.19
C ASN A 105 -2.78 8.41 15.40
N LEU A 106 -4.09 8.59 15.30
CA LEU A 106 -4.96 7.71 14.52
C LEU A 106 -4.61 7.72 13.03
N ALA A 107 -4.37 8.90 12.46
CA ALA A 107 -3.93 9.06 11.07
C ALA A 107 -2.60 8.33 10.81
N ASN A 108 -1.63 8.45 11.72
CA ASN A 108 -0.36 7.71 11.65
C ASN A 108 -0.57 6.20 11.67
N VAL A 109 -1.45 5.69 12.55
CA VAL A 109 -1.76 4.25 12.61
C VAL A 109 -2.32 3.78 11.27
N TYR A 110 -3.29 4.47 10.68
CA TYR A 110 -3.85 4.11 9.39
C TYR A 110 -2.80 4.18 8.27
N PHE A 111 -1.97 5.23 8.26
CA PHE A 111 -0.89 5.39 7.29
C PHE A 111 0.16 4.28 7.41
N LEU A 112 0.60 3.96 8.62
CA LEU A 112 1.66 2.95 8.87
C LEU A 112 1.16 1.51 8.75
N TYR A 113 -0.10 1.25 9.12
CA TYR A 113 -0.70 -0.09 9.06
C TYR A 113 -0.63 -0.71 7.66
N GLN A 114 -0.61 0.11 6.64
CA GLN A 114 -0.51 -0.36 5.26
C GLN A 114 0.84 -1.00 4.91
N GLY A 115 1.83 -0.91 5.78
CA GLY A 115 3.19 -1.29 5.42
C GLY A 115 3.73 -0.47 4.23
N THR A 116 2.92 0.46 3.78
CA THR A 116 3.11 1.27 2.59
C THR A 116 4.30 2.20 2.69
N ALA A 117 4.51 2.75 3.88
CA ALA A 117 5.69 3.56 4.17
C ALA A 117 6.98 2.74 4.10
N MET A 118 6.87 1.41 4.15
CA MET A 118 8.03 0.54 4.28
C MET A 118 8.36 -0.26 3.03
N ARG A 119 7.38 -0.48 2.12
CA ARG A 119 7.59 -1.32 0.92
C ARG A 119 6.74 -0.91 -0.29
N PRO A 120 6.89 0.31 -0.82
CA PRO A 120 6.21 0.68 -2.05
C PRO A 120 6.72 -0.11 -3.27
N THR A 121 7.88 -0.78 -3.13
CA THR A 121 8.62 -1.38 -4.24
C THR A 121 8.38 -2.87 -4.44
N ASP A 122 7.82 -3.60 -3.47
CA ASP A 122 7.61 -5.04 -3.61
C ASP A 122 6.29 -5.41 -4.32
N GLY A 123 5.42 -4.45 -4.55
CA GLY A 123 4.15 -4.64 -5.28
C GLY A 123 3.08 -5.42 -4.52
N SER A 124 3.38 -5.97 -3.36
CA SER A 124 2.45 -6.85 -2.63
C SER A 124 1.15 -6.14 -2.25
N MET A 125 1.24 -4.90 -1.78
CA MET A 125 0.06 -4.11 -1.41
C MET A 125 -0.75 -3.67 -2.62
N ALA A 126 -0.09 -3.35 -3.73
CA ALA A 126 -0.75 -2.95 -4.96
C ALA A 126 -1.45 -4.11 -5.66
N THR A 127 -0.89 -5.33 -5.57
CA THR A 127 -1.44 -6.53 -6.22
C THR A 127 -2.51 -7.23 -5.41
N MET A 128 -2.26 -7.40 -4.11
CA MET A 128 -3.09 -8.27 -3.27
C MET A 128 -4.12 -7.50 -2.44
N ASN A 129 -3.83 -6.24 -2.12
CA ASN A 129 -4.61 -5.45 -1.16
C ASN A 129 -4.85 -4.01 -1.62
N PHE A 130 -4.78 -3.70 -2.92
CA PHE A 130 -4.88 -2.33 -3.44
C PHE A 130 -6.07 -1.56 -2.85
N SER A 131 -7.29 -2.12 -2.97
CA SER A 131 -8.51 -1.45 -2.49
C SER A 131 -8.49 -1.22 -0.97
N LYS A 132 -7.95 -2.18 -0.20
CA LYS A 132 -7.81 -2.03 1.25
C LYS A 132 -6.76 -0.99 1.61
N SER A 133 -5.67 -0.91 0.87
CA SER A 133 -4.64 0.11 1.07
C SER A 133 -5.20 1.51 0.82
N VAL A 134 -5.95 1.70 -0.27
CA VAL A 134 -6.63 2.97 -0.57
C VAL A 134 -7.66 3.32 0.51
N GLU A 135 -8.48 2.37 0.96
CA GLU A 135 -9.46 2.58 2.04
C GLU A 135 -8.79 3.09 3.33
N GLN A 136 -7.65 2.53 3.68
CA GLN A 136 -6.97 2.95 4.90
C GLN A 136 -6.31 4.33 4.75
N LEU A 137 -5.70 4.61 3.60
CA LEU A 137 -5.18 5.95 3.32
C LEU A 137 -6.28 7.00 3.36
N GLN A 138 -7.49 6.67 2.88
CA GLN A 138 -8.64 7.54 3.02
C GLN A 138 -9.01 7.78 4.50
N LYS A 139 -8.99 6.73 5.35
CA LYS A 139 -9.21 6.90 6.79
C LYS A 139 -8.14 7.77 7.46
N ALA A 140 -6.89 7.68 6.99
CA ALA A 140 -5.85 8.59 7.46
C ALA A 140 -6.15 10.05 7.06
N ASP A 141 -6.56 10.27 5.81
CA ASP A 141 -6.95 11.60 5.33
C ASP A 141 -8.15 12.17 6.11
N ASP A 142 -9.15 11.35 6.40
CA ASP A 142 -10.33 11.75 7.18
C ASP A 142 -9.92 12.15 8.61
N ALA A 143 -9.06 11.38 9.27
CA ALA A 143 -8.54 11.70 10.59
C ALA A 143 -7.68 12.98 10.59
N ILE A 144 -6.88 13.22 9.55
CA ILE A 144 -6.13 14.46 9.36
C ILE A 144 -7.09 15.65 9.28
N ALA A 145 -8.12 15.54 8.44
CA ALA A 145 -9.10 16.61 8.27
C ALA A 145 -9.85 16.94 9.58
N GLU A 146 -10.27 15.91 10.32
CA GLU A 146 -10.93 16.06 11.62
C GLU A 146 -10.00 16.75 12.63
N GLY A 147 -8.75 16.30 12.74
CA GLY A 147 -7.79 16.89 13.67
C GLY A 147 -7.39 18.32 13.32
N MET A 148 -7.18 18.62 12.05
CA MET A 148 -6.91 19.99 11.58
C MET A 148 -8.05 20.95 11.91
N ALA A 149 -9.31 20.49 11.83
CA ALA A 149 -10.48 21.31 12.18
C ALA A 149 -10.52 21.70 13.68
N GLN A 150 -9.88 20.92 14.57
CA GLN A 150 -9.81 21.24 16.01
C GLN A 150 -8.84 22.39 16.31
N ILE A 151 -7.85 22.63 15.43
CA ILE A 151 -6.75 23.58 15.64
C ILE A 151 -6.66 24.65 14.54
N ALA A 152 -7.74 24.78 13.75
CA ALA A 152 -7.85 25.80 12.71
C ALA A 152 -7.97 27.23 13.30
#